data_264ccdd0105ddeb18628a951bf200d79
#
_entry.id   264ccdd0105ddeb18628a951bf200d79
#
_cell.length_a   1.000
_cell.length_b   1.000
_cell.length_c   1.000
_cell.angle_alpha   90.00
_cell.angle_beta   90.00
_cell.angle_gamma   90.00
#
_symmetry.space_group_name_H-M   'P 1'
#
loop_
_entity.id
_entity.type
_entity.pdbx_description
1 polymer ?
#
loop_
_entity_poly.entity_id
_entity_poly.type
_entity_poly.pdbx_seq_one_letter_code
_entity_poly.pdbx_strand_id
1 'polypeptide(L)'
;MISFFIDTALSYIRIALFKDDSLLDFINEKCEKNMSSLFDVRVRDLFNRNNLSLNDVKKLYTVTGPGSFTGIRVGMTFSKVLSMSQDIKITPISELQVLATTDTAKLKAPMIDARRGYVYAGIYDEDLNIVTEDQHILLEDFFNINKNVEYISYDSFEHISTIEPNIDFEKIILKNKNKKQIEHEVLTPNYLKLTEAEENLRKKRENDN
;
A
#
# COMPACT_ATOMS: atom_id res chain seq x y z
N MET A 1 -5.20 20.51 -10.94
CA MET A 1 -6.10 19.46 -10.40
C MET A 1 -5.46 18.89 -9.13
N ILE A 2 -6.22 18.74 -8.03
CA ILE A 2 -5.69 18.21 -6.76
C ILE A 2 -5.93 16.71 -6.71
N SER A 3 -4.88 15.95 -6.41
CA SER A 3 -4.95 14.52 -6.11
C SER A 3 -4.54 14.27 -4.66
N PHE A 4 -5.16 13.28 -4.03
CA PHE A 4 -4.89 12.89 -2.64
C PHE A 4 -4.51 11.42 -2.56
N PHE A 5 -3.36 11.14 -1.97
CA PHE A 5 -2.85 9.79 -1.69
C PHE A 5 -3.05 9.46 -0.22
N ILE A 6 -3.52 8.24 0.06
CA ILE A 6 -3.81 7.74 1.40
C ILE A 6 -3.23 6.35 1.57
N ASP A 7 -2.37 6.20 2.57
CA ASP A 7 -1.82 4.94 3.02
C ASP A 7 -1.78 4.89 4.55
N THR A 8 -2.40 3.86 5.09
CA THR A 8 -2.42 3.50 6.50
C THR A 8 -2.23 1.98 6.69
N ALA A 9 -1.67 1.31 5.67
CA ALA A 9 -1.60 -0.16 5.64
C ALA A 9 -0.58 -0.74 6.62
N LEU A 10 0.43 0.03 7.00
CA LEU A 10 1.42 -0.34 8.02
C LEU A 10 1.27 0.51 9.28
N SER A 11 2.29 0.52 10.14
CA SER A 11 2.36 1.40 11.32
C SER A 11 2.82 2.81 10.94
N TYR A 12 2.26 3.35 9.86
CA TYR A 12 2.53 4.70 9.36
C TYR A 12 1.24 5.37 8.91
N ILE A 13 1.19 6.70 9.05
CA ILE A 13 0.26 7.57 8.34
C ILE A 13 1.06 8.20 7.21
N ARG A 14 0.77 7.79 5.98
CA ARG A 14 1.35 8.38 4.78
C ARG A 14 0.21 8.98 3.96
N ILE A 15 0.18 10.28 3.92
CA ILE A 15 -0.78 11.04 3.13
C ILE A 15 -0.04 12.11 2.34
N ALA A 16 -0.44 12.31 1.10
CA ALA A 16 0.22 13.28 0.23
C ALA A 16 -0.79 13.98 -0.69
N LEU A 17 -0.57 15.26 -0.89
CA LEU A 17 -1.30 16.10 -1.84
C LEU A 17 -0.44 16.35 -3.07
N PHE A 18 -1.08 16.31 -4.23
CA PHE A 18 -0.45 16.60 -5.51
C PHE A 18 -1.25 17.67 -6.25
N LYS A 19 -0.52 18.53 -6.96
CA LYS A 19 -1.10 19.46 -7.90
C LYS A 19 -0.56 19.13 -9.29
N ASP A 20 -1.45 18.75 -10.20
CA ASP A 20 -1.11 18.39 -11.58
C ASP A 20 0.00 17.30 -11.67
N ASP A 21 -0.13 16.27 -10.83
CA ASP A 21 0.78 15.13 -10.66
C ASP A 21 2.14 15.45 -9.99
N SER A 22 2.43 16.71 -9.63
CA SER A 22 3.61 17.07 -8.84
C SER A 22 3.28 17.10 -7.35
N LEU A 23 4.19 16.61 -6.52
CA LEU A 23 4.04 16.61 -5.07
C LEU A 23 3.91 18.04 -4.54
N LEU A 24 2.81 18.32 -3.85
CA LEU A 24 2.57 19.61 -3.21
C LEU A 24 3.04 19.57 -1.76
N ASP A 25 2.61 18.55 -1.00
CA ASP A 25 2.91 18.41 0.41
C ASP A 25 2.56 16.98 0.89
N PHE A 26 3.20 16.54 1.97
CA PHE A 26 2.95 15.20 2.51
C PHE A 26 3.16 15.10 4.03
N ILE A 27 2.61 14.07 4.61
CA ILE A 27 2.93 13.56 5.94
C ILE A 27 3.35 12.10 5.81
N ASN A 28 4.49 11.76 6.38
CA ASN A 28 4.98 10.39 6.53
C ASN A 28 5.38 10.21 8.00
N GLU A 29 4.48 9.70 8.81
CA GLU A 29 4.63 9.66 10.26
C GLU A 29 4.37 8.25 10.79
N LYS A 30 5.30 7.74 11.62
CA LYS A 30 5.10 6.46 12.31
C LYS A 30 3.96 6.57 13.33
N CYS A 31 3.02 5.63 13.28
CA CYS A 31 1.84 5.60 14.14
C CYS A 31 1.55 4.17 14.62
N GLU A 32 1.99 3.84 15.82
CA GLU A 32 1.78 2.51 16.40
C GLU A 32 0.46 2.38 17.17
N LYS A 33 -0.13 3.51 17.59
CA LYS A 33 -1.37 3.54 18.38
C LYS A 33 -2.27 4.68 17.92
N ASN A 34 -3.58 4.50 18.12
CA ASN A 34 -4.59 5.54 17.85
C ASN A 34 -4.64 6.00 16.37
N MET A 35 -4.35 5.08 15.43
CA MET A 35 -4.31 5.35 14.00
C MET A 35 -5.50 6.20 13.52
N SER A 36 -6.73 5.83 13.85
CA SER A 36 -7.93 6.53 13.38
C SER A 36 -7.98 7.99 13.83
N SER A 37 -7.72 8.25 15.11
CA SER A 37 -7.77 9.61 15.69
C SER A 37 -6.66 10.49 15.14
N LEU A 38 -5.44 9.93 15.03
CA LEU A 38 -4.29 10.67 14.53
C LEU A 38 -4.42 10.95 13.04
N PHE A 39 -4.93 9.98 12.26
CA PHE A 39 -5.15 10.13 10.83
C PHE A 39 -6.07 11.33 10.52
N ASP A 40 -7.21 11.46 11.22
CA ASP A 40 -8.13 12.57 11.02
C ASP A 40 -7.46 13.93 11.30
N VAL A 41 -6.66 14.01 12.39
CA VAL A 41 -5.89 15.21 12.71
C VAL A 41 -4.90 15.54 11.59
N ARG A 42 -4.14 14.55 11.10
CA ARG A 42 -3.14 14.74 10.06
C ARG A 42 -3.74 15.13 8.70
N VAL A 43 -4.89 14.59 8.36
CA VAL A 43 -5.63 15.03 7.15
C VAL A 43 -5.98 16.50 7.27
N ARG A 44 -6.57 16.93 8.37
CA ARG A 44 -6.90 18.35 8.57
C ARG A 44 -5.66 19.24 8.53
N ASP A 45 -4.58 18.86 9.20
CA ASP A 45 -3.32 19.60 9.22
C ASP A 45 -2.78 19.78 7.80
N LEU A 46 -2.74 18.67 7.00
CA LEU A 46 -2.22 18.69 5.64
C LEU A 46 -3.03 19.63 4.74
N PHE A 47 -4.36 19.56 4.80
CA PHE A 47 -5.22 20.41 3.98
C PHE A 47 -5.19 21.88 4.41
N ASN A 48 -5.25 22.15 5.72
CA ASN A 48 -5.25 23.52 6.27
C ASN A 48 -3.95 24.27 5.91
N ARG A 49 -2.79 23.64 6.06
CA ARG A 49 -1.50 24.29 5.79
C ARG A 49 -1.28 24.61 4.30
N ASN A 50 -2.05 23.93 3.42
CA ASN A 50 -2.04 24.18 1.98
C ASN A 50 -3.20 25.07 1.51
N ASN A 51 -4.03 25.59 2.41
CA ASN A 51 -5.25 26.34 2.10
C ASN A 51 -6.20 25.59 1.15
N LEU A 52 -6.30 24.28 1.33
CA LEU A 52 -7.17 23.38 0.57
C LEU A 52 -8.25 22.79 1.47
N SER A 53 -9.30 22.30 0.83
CA SER A 53 -10.38 21.52 1.46
C SER A 53 -10.52 20.17 0.77
N LEU A 54 -11.21 19.23 1.39
CA LEU A 54 -11.51 17.94 0.77
C LEU A 54 -12.27 18.11 -0.56
N ASN A 55 -13.06 19.18 -0.72
CA ASN A 55 -13.82 19.46 -1.94
C ASN A 55 -12.93 19.79 -3.17
N ASP A 56 -11.66 20.12 -2.94
CA ASP A 56 -10.71 20.40 -4.01
C ASP A 56 -10.14 19.12 -4.63
N VAL A 57 -10.29 17.97 -3.96
CA VAL A 57 -9.80 16.68 -4.42
C VAL A 57 -10.58 16.20 -5.64
N LYS A 58 -9.85 15.84 -6.71
CA LYS A 58 -10.43 15.34 -7.97
C LYS A 58 -9.93 13.94 -8.36
N LYS A 59 -8.85 13.47 -7.74
CA LYS A 59 -8.36 12.10 -7.85
C LYS A 59 -7.99 11.57 -6.47
N LEU A 60 -8.29 10.29 -6.23
CA LEU A 60 -8.02 9.63 -4.97
C LEU A 60 -7.22 8.35 -5.21
N TYR A 61 -6.08 8.25 -4.55
CA TYR A 61 -5.21 7.09 -4.55
C TYR A 61 -5.24 6.47 -3.16
N THR A 62 -5.55 5.18 -3.07
CA THR A 62 -5.74 4.52 -1.78
C THR A 62 -5.00 3.20 -1.72
N VAL A 63 -4.16 3.04 -0.72
CA VAL A 63 -3.49 1.78 -0.46
C VAL A 63 -4.49 0.79 0.14
N THR A 64 -4.59 -0.37 -0.51
CA THR A 64 -5.54 -1.43 -0.14
C THR A 64 -4.92 -2.58 0.64
N GLY A 65 -3.61 -2.53 0.89
CA GLY A 65 -2.82 -3.59 1.53
C GLY A 65 -1.83 -4.24 0.54
N PRO A 66 -1.14 -5.29 0.95
CA PRO A 66 -1.27 -6.01 2.21
C PRO A 66 -0.76 -5.22 3.43
N GLY A 67 -1.15 -5.64 4.65
CA GLY A 67 -0.68 -5.00 5.88
C GLY A 67 -1.62 -5.17 7.07
N SER A 68 -1.61 -4.19 7.97
CA SER A 68 -2.44 -4.17 9.17
C SER A 68 -3.93 -4.12 8.84
N PHE A 69 -4.68 -5.09 9.34
CA PHE A 69 -6.13 -5.16 9.16
C PHE A 69 -6.86 -3.87 9.60
N THR A 70 -6.49 -3.33 10.75
CA THR A 70 -7.07 -2.09 11.27
C THR A 70 -6.62 -0.88 10.46
N GLY A 71 -5.32 -0.81 10.16
CA GLY A 71 -4.75 0.30 9.41
C GLY A 71 -5.38 0.43 8.02
N ILE A 72 -5.38 -0.64 7.23
CA ILE A 72 -5.99 -0.65 5.89
C ILE A 72 -7.42 -0.11 5.92
N ARG A 73 -8.22 -0.52 6.91
CA ARG A 73 -9.63 -0.10 7.01
C ARG A 73 -9.80 1.39 7.34
N VAL A 74 -8.88 2.00 8.08
CA VAL A 74 -8.93 3.44 8.36
C VAL A 74 -8.85 4.23 7.06
N GLY A 75 -7.80 4.04 6.27
CA GLY A 75 -7.60 4.74 4.99
C GLY A 75 -8.71 4.42 3.98
N MET A 76 -9.08 3.15 3.85
CA MET A 76 -10.11 2.75 2.90
C MET A 76 -11.50 3.26 3.26
N THR A 77 -11.87 3.29 4.55
CA THR A 77 -13.17 3.84 4.97
C THR A 77 -13.23 5.33 4.68
N PHE A 78 -12.18 6.07 5.01
CA PHE A 78 -12.10 7.49 4.68
C PHE A 78 -12.21 7.70 3.16
N SER A 79 -11.46 6.92 2.37
CA SER A 79 -11.49 7.01 0.91
C SER A 79 -12.86 6.72 0.32
N LYS A 80 -13.58 5.71 0.84
CA LYS A 80 -14.95 5.41 0.42
C LYS A 80 -15.91 6.55 0.70
N VAL A 81 -15.86 7.11 1.92
CA VAL A 81 -16.73 8.23 2.31
C VAL A 81 -16.43 9.45 1.45
N LEU A 82 -15.16 9.78 1.22
CA LEU A 82 -14.78 10.91 0.38
C LEU A 82 -15.22 10.69 -1.08
N SER A 83 -14.97 9.52 -1.63
CA SER A 83 -15.39 9.12 -2.98
C SER A 83 -16.92 9.27 -3.15
N MET A 84 -17.68 8.70 -2.22
CA MET A 84 -19.16 8.77 -2.24
C MET A 84 -19.68 10.20 -2.11
N SER A 85 -19.07 11.03 -1.26
CA SER A 85 -19.53 12.40 -1.00
C SER A 85 -19.28 13.36 -2.15
N GLN A 86 -18.31 13.06 -3.01
CA GLN A 86 -17.85 13.96 -4.07
C GLN A 86 -17.92 13.37 -5.48
N ASP A 87 -18.44 12.15 -5.61
CA ASP A 87 -18.52 11.42 -6.89
C ASP A 87 -17.15 11.31 -7.59
N ILE A 88 -16.10 10.97 -6.83
CA ILE A 88 -14.75 10.76 -7.36
C ILE A 88 -14.34 9.30 -7.26
N LYS A 89 -13.71 8.79 -8.32
CA LYS A 89 -13.23 7.41 -8.37
C LYS A 89 -11.92 7.22 -7.63
N ILE A 90 -11.66 5.98 -7.23
CA ILE A 90 -10.49 5.60 -6.45
C ILE A 90 -9.53 4.79 -7.32
N THR A 91 -8.24 5.09 -7.24
CA THR A 91 -7.16 4.27 -7.77
C THR A 91 -6.59 3.41 -6.65
N PRO A 92 -6.83 2.08 -6.63
CA PRO A 92 -6.28 1.20 -5.62
C PRO A 92 -4.79 0.94 -5.88
N ILE A 93 -3.99 0.97 -4.80
CA ILE A 93 -2.53 0.76 -4.85
C ILE A 93 -2.14 -0.35 -3.87
N SER A 94 -1.16 -1.17 -4.25
CA SER A 94 -0.55 -2.15 -3.35
C SER A 94 0.45 -1.49 -2.42
N GLU A 95 0.46 -1.88 -1.14
CA GLU A 95 1.49 -1.46 -0.18
C GLU A 95 2.89 -1.92 -0.62
N LEU A 96 3.02 -3.11 -1.19
CA LEU A 96 4.30 -3.58 -1.69
C LEU A 96 4.82 -2.70 -2.84
N GLN A 97 3.94 -2.21 -3.72
CA GLN A 97 4.32 -1.24 -4.75
C GLN A 97 4.77 0.10 -4.14
N VAL A 98 4.16 0.55 -3.04
CA VAL A 98 4.59 1.75 -2.31
C VAL A 98 6.00 1.56 -1.75
N LEU A 99 6.28 0.44 -1.07
CA LEU A 99 7.61 0.13 -0.55
C LEU A 99 8.66 0.03 -1.68
N ALA A 100 8.27 -0.50 -2.85
CA ALA A 100 9.13 -0.61 -4.02
C ALA A 100 9.52 0.74 -4.64
N THR A 101 8.96 1.88 -4.21
CA THR A 101 9.43 3.20 -4.63
C THR A 101 10.82 3.53 -4.13
N THR A 102 11.28 2.85 -3.07
CA THR A 102 12.64 2.96 -2.53
C THR A 102 13.68 2.81 -3.64
N ASP A 103 14.60 3.75 -3.72
CA ASP A 103 15.63 3.72 -4.75
C ASP A 103 16.69 2.66 -4.46
N THR A 104 16.93 1.79 -5.43
CA THR A 104 17.89 0.69 -5.36
C THR A 104 18.49 0.41 -6.74
N ALA A 105 19.66 -0.23 -6.76
CA ALA A 105 20.37 -0.55 -8.00
C ALA A 105 19.90 -1.84 -8.69
N LYS A 106 18.96 -2.59 -8.08
CA LYS A 106 18.51 -3.90 -8.56
C LYS A 106 16.99 -4.00 -8.59
N LEU A 107 16.49 -5.17 -9.00
CA LEU A 107 15.10 -5.55 -8.78
C LEU A 107 14.76 -5.44 -7.28
N LYS A 108 13.60 -4.91 -7.01
CA LYS A 108 13.11 -4.57 -5.68
C LYS A 108 12.18 -5.65 -5.18
N ALA A 109 12.47 -6.20 -4.03
CA ALA A 109 11.68 -7.23 -3.36
C ALA A 109 11.11 -6.67 -2.03
N PRO A 110 10.06 -5.84 -2.07
CA PRO A 110 9.39 -5.40 -0.86
C PRO A 110 8.78 -6.59 -0.12
N MET A 111 8.95 -6.58 1.21
CA MET A 111 8.44 -7.64 2.09
C MET A 111 7.80 -7.05 3.35
N ILE A 112 6.73 -7.69 3.81
CA ILE A 112 6.02 -7.38 5.06
C ILE A 112 5.84 -8.68 5.83
N ASP A 113 6.19 -8.70 7.12
CA ASP A 113 6.00 -9.88 7.97
C ASP A 113 4.52 -10.26 8.09
N ALA A 114 4.16 -11.43 7.56
CA ALA A 114 2.82 -12.00 7.63
C ALA A 114 2.65 -13.01 8.79
N ARG A 115 3.64 -13.08 9.68
CA ARG A 115 3.73 -13.96 10.84
C ARG A 115 3.95 -15.45 10.49
N ARG A 116 4.45 -16.21 11.47
CA ARG A 116 4.66 -17.66 11.39
C ARG A 116 5.55 -18.08 10.22
N GLY A 117 6.60 -17.30 9.91
CA GLY A 117 7.53 -17.58 8.83
C GLY A 117 7.02 -17.24 7.43
N TYR A 118 5.86 -16.59 7.31
CA TYR A 118 5.32 -16.09 6.05
C TYR A 118 5.61 -14.62 5.87
N VAL A 119 5.66 -14.19 4.61
CA VAL A 119 5.73 -12.78 4.20
C VAL A 119 4.68 -12.49 3.14
N TYR A 120 4.24 -11.24 3.10
CA TYR A 120 3.68 -10.66 1.89
C TYR A 120 4.86 -10.10 1.09
N ALA A 121 5.01 -10.52 -0.14
CA ALA A 121 6.13 -10.11 -0.98
C ALA A 121 5.77 -10.10 -2.47
N GLY A 122 6.47 -9.27 -3.22
CA GLY A 122 6.42 -9.19 -4.68
C GLY A 122 7.77 -8.75 -5.21
N ILE A 123 7.94 -8.71 -6.54
CA ILE A 123 9.15 -8.19 -7.16
C ILE A 123 8.78 -7.14 -8.19
N TYR A 124 9.48 -6.01 -8.14
CA TYR A 124 9.28 -4.87 -9.00
C TYR A 124 10.59 -4.45 -9.66
N ASP A 125 10.50 -3.96 -10.89
CA ASP A 125 11.63 -3.32 -11.57
C ASP A 125 11.80 -1.84 -11.15
N GLU A 126 12.74 -1.14 -11.78
CA GLU A 126 13.03 0.27 -11.51
C GLU A 126 11.83 1.19 -11.78
N ASP A 127 10.99 0.84 -12.76
CA ASP A 127 9.78 1.56 -13.17
C ASP A 127 8.52 1.11 -12.42
N LEU A 128 8.66 0.33 -11.35
CA LEU A 128 7.56 -0.26 -10.58
C LEU A 128 6.64 -1.17 -11.43
N ASN A 129 7.14 -1.76 -12.52
CA ASN A 129 6.43 -2.85 -13.18
C ASN A 129 6.56 -4.12 -12.34
N ILE A 130 5.49 -4.90 -12.33
CA ILE A 130 5.44 -6.16 -11.60
C ILE A 130 6.27 -7.19 -12.36
N VAL A 131 7.32 -7.71 -11.72
CA VAL A 131 8.12 -8.85 -12.18
C VAL A 131 7.60 -10.14 -11.57
N THR A 132 7.23 -10.09 -10.29
CA THR A 132 6.53 -11.17 -9.60
C THR A 132 5.35 -10.57 -8.84
N GLU A 133 4.17 -11.14 -9.06
CA GLU A 133 2.94 -10.68 -8.41
C GLU A 133 3.03 -10.72 -6.89
N ASP A 134 2.31 -9.81 -6.25
CA ASP A 134 2.17 -9.78 -4.80
C ASP A 134 1.55 -11.08 -4.29
N GLN A 135 2.18 -11.72 -3.32
CA GLN A 135 1.78 -13.01 -2.81
C GLN A 135 2.01 -13.15 -1.30
N HIS A 136 1.30 -14.09 -0.69
CA HIS A 136 1.54 -14.58 0.66
C HIS A 136 2.33 -15.89 0.55
N ILE A 137 3.59 -15.91 0.97
CA ILE A 137 4.54 -17.00 0.72
C ILE A 137 5.42 -17.25 1.94
N LEU A 138 5.93 -18.46 2.11
CA LEU A 138 6.97 -18.74 3.11
C LEU A 138 8.22 -17.91 2.80
N LEU A 139 8.80 -17.30 3.83
CA LEU A 139 10.00 -16.46 3.70
C LEU A 139 11.16 -17.22 3.07
N GLU A 140 11.39 -18.46 3.49
CA GLU A 140 12.46 -19.32 2.97
C GLU A 140 12.27 -19.60 1.48
N ASP A 141 11.05 -19.90 1.03
CA ASP A 141 10.76 -20.16 -0.37
C ASP A 141 10.99 -18.92 -1.21
N PHE A 142 10.50 -17.75 -0.76
CA PHE A 142 10.71 -16.49 -1.45
C PHE A 142 12.20 -16.13 -1.56
N PHE A 143 12.95 -16.29 -0.48
CA PHE A 143 14.38 -16.01 -0.43
C PHE A 143 15.20 -16.97 -1.31
N ASN A 144 14.87 -18.26 -1.32
CA ASN A 144 15.60 -19.26 -2.11
C ASN A 144 15.45 -19.06 -3.61
N ILE A 145 14.29 -18.58 -4.06
CA ILE A 145 13.99 -18.35 -5.47
C ILE A 145 14.60 -17.03 -5.96
N ASN A 146 14.70 -16.01 -5.11
CA ASN A 146 14.95 -14.63 -5.52
C ASN A 146 16.28 -14.08 -4.93
N LYS A 147 17.43 -14.64 -5.35
CA LYS A 147 18.75 -14.27 -4.79
C LYS A 147 19.38 -13.00 -5.39
N ASN A 148 18.86 -12.51 -6.51
CA ASN A 148 19.46 -11.35 -7.20
C ASN A 148 18.54 -10.11 -7.16
N VAL A 149 18.01 -9.84 -5.97
CA VAL A 149 17.12 -8.72 -5.68
C VAL A 149 17.61 -7.95 -4.46
N GLU A 150 17.11 -6.75 -4.24
CA GLU A 150 17.27 -6.01 -2.98
C GLU A 150 15.98 -6.08 -2.18
N TYR A 151 16.08 -6.65 -0.98
CA TYR A 151 14.96 -6.81 -0.07
C TYR A 151 14.68 -5.50 0.65
N ILE A 152 13.43 -5.04 0.61
CA ILE A 152 12.99 -3.77 1.18
C ILE A 152 11.95 -4.05 2.26
N SER A 153 12.20 -3.65 3.51
CA SER A 153 11.24 -3.88 4.60
C SER A 153 11.52 -2.98 5.80
N TYR A 154 10.46 -2.64 6.54
CA TYR A 154 10.56 -2.13 7.91
C TYR A 154 10.74 -3.24 8.94
N ASP A 155 10.43 -4.49 8.57
CA ASP A 155 10.59 -5.65 9.43
C ASP A 155 12.02 -6.19 9.34
N SER A 156 12.50 -6.78 10.42
CA SER A 156 13.78 -7.48 10.47
C SER A 156 13.57 -8.97 10.28
N PHE A 157 14.35 -9.58 9.42
CA PHE A 157 14.33 -11.01 9.15
C PHE A 157 15.69 -11.62 9.46
N GLU A 158 15.70 -12.77 10.12
CA GLU A 158 16.92 -13.47 10.46
C GLU A 158 17.68 -13.86 9.18
N HIS A 159 18.98 -13.58 9.13
CA HIS A 159 19.87 -13.87 8.00
C HIS A 159 19.55 -13.16 6.66
N ILE A 160 18.62 -12.22 6.63
CA ILE A 160 18.31 -11.44 5.42
C ILE A 160 18.60 -9.96 5.70
N SER A 161 19.47 -9.38 4.91
CA SER A 161 19.70 -7.93 4.93
C SER A 161 18.59 -7.23 4.17
N THR A 162 17.91 -6.29 4.81
CA THR A 162 16.86 -5.47 4.20
C THR A 162 17.28 -4.01 4.14
N ILE A 163 16.79 -3.31 3.14
CA ILE A 163 16.88 -1.84 3.01
C ILE A 163 15.63 -1.27 3.67
N GLU A 164 15.80 -0.28 4.54
CA GLU A 164 14.67 0.45 5.12
C GLU A 164 13.94 1.25 4.03
N PRO A 165 12.61 1.14 3.94
CA PRO A 165 11.84 1.84 2.92
C PRO A 165 11.98 3.36 3.01
N ASN A 166 12.29 3.99 1.88
CA ASN A 166 12.25 5.43 1.66
C ASN A 166 11.25 5.73 0.53
N ILE A 167 10.08 6.24 0.90
CA ILE A 167 8.94 6.34 -0.01
C ILE A 167 9.06 7.56 -0.91
N ASP A 168 9.04 7.32 -2.22
CA ASP A 168 8.92 8.34 -3.25
C ASP A 168 7.44 8.48 -3.68
N PHE A 169 6.80 9.52 -3.15
CA PHE A 169 5.39 9.80 -3.41
C PHE A 169 5.12 10.22 -4.86
N GLU A 170 6.05 10.89 -5.53
CA GLU A 170 5.86 11.27 -6.93
C GLU A 170 5.93 10.04 -7.82
N LYS A 171 6.90 9.17 -7.60
CA LYS A 171 7.10 7.95 -8.38
C LYS A 171 5.85 7.05 -8.33
N ILE A 172 5.24 6.86 -7.15
CA ILE A 172 4.03 6.03 -7.03
C ILE A 172 2.84 6.64 -7.76
N ILE A 173 2.66 7.96 -7.72
CA ILE A 173 1.56 8.62 -8.42
C ILE A 173 1.77 8.61 -9.93
N LEU A 174 2.97 8.93 -10.41
CA LEU A 174 3.30 8.88 -11.84
C LEU A 174 3.09 7.48 -12.42
N LYS A 175 3.45 6.44 -11.68
CA LYS A 175 3.20 5.04 -12.08
C LYS A 175 1.71 4.72 -12.21
N ASN A 176 0.88 5.23 -11.29
CA ASN A 176 -0.52 4.86 -11.19
C ASN A 176 -1.50 5.87 -11.82
N LYS A 177 -1.03 7.00 -12.37
CA LYS A 177 -1.90 8.07 -12.90
C LYS A 177 -2.88 7.63 -13.99
N ASN A 178 -2.51 6.62 -14.77
CA ASN A 178 -3.33 6.04 -15.85
C ASN A 178 -3.96 4.69 -15.47
N LYS A 179 -3.79 4.23 -14.22
CA LYS A 179 -4.39 2.99 -13.76
C LYS A 179 -5.91 3.11 -13.72
N LYS A 180 -6.60 2.01 -14.01
CA LYS A 180 -8.06 1.95 -13.95
C LYS A 180 -8.55 2.36 -12.56
N GLN A 181 -9.40 3.37 -12.55
CA GLN A 181 -10.10 3.82 -11.35
C GLN A 181 -11.36 2.97 -11.13
N ILE A 182 -11.74 2.81 -9.88
CA ILE A 182 -12.91 2.03 -9.46
C ILE A 182 -13.86 2.87 -8.61
N GLU A 183 -15.11 2.46 -8.57
CA GLU A 183 -16.13 3.03 -7.70
C GLU A 183 -15.91 2.57 -6.26
N HIS A 184 -16.38 3.35 -5.29
CA HIS A 184 -16.18 3.07 -3.87
C HIS A 184 -16.82 1.75 -3.40
N GLU A 185 -17.89 1.28 -4.06
CA GLU A 185 -18.57 0.02 -3.74
C GLU A 185 -17.68 -1.20 -3.95
N VAL A 186 -16.86 -1.17 -5.01
CA VAL A 186 -16.00 -2.30 -5.36
C VAL A 186 -14.60 -2.23 -4.73
N LEU A 187 -14.29 -1.15 -4.00
CA LEU A 187 -13.03 -1.05 -3.26
C LEU A 187 -13.01 -2.08 -2.12
N THR A 188 -12.14 -3.06 -2.19
CA THR A 188 -11.96 -4.11 -1.18
C THR A 188 -10.51 -4.17 -0.71
N PRO A 189 -10.27 -4.54 0.56
CA PRO A 189 -8.91 -4.78 1.04
C PRO A 189 -8.24 -5.91 0.26
N ASN A 190 -6.98 -5.72 -0.07
CA ASN A 190 -6.15 -6.76 -0.66
C ASN A 190 -5.55 -7.64 0.45
N TYR A 191 -6.34 -8.60 0.93
CA TYR A 191 -5.86 -9.63 1.83
C TYR A 191 -5.27 -10.77 1.00
N LEU A 192 -3.97 -10.72 0.72
CA LEU A 192 -3.28 -11.79 -0.03
C LEU A 192 -3.37 -13.16 0.66
N LYS A 193 -3.63 -13.17 1.96
CA LYS A 193 -3.88 -14.38 2.73
C LYS A 193 -5.35 -14.75 2.61
N LEU A 194 -5.62 -15.98 2.14
CA LEU A 194 -6.95 -16.56 2.20
C LEU A 194 -7.42 -16.68 3.67
N THR A 195 -8.70 -16.53 3.90
CA THR A 195 -9.28 -16.84 5.20
C THR A 195 -9.18 -18.34 5.46
N GLU A 196 -9.19 -18.77 6.72
CA GLU A 196 -9.18 -20.20 7.04
C GLU A 196 -10.32 -20.98 6.36
N ALA A 197 -11.47 -20.34 6.17
CA ALA A 197 -12.60 -20.92 5.45
C ALA A 197 -12.29 -21.13 3.96
N GLU A 198 -11.66 -20.17 3.31
CA GLU A 198 -11.24 -20.27 1.91
C GLU A 198 -10.11 -21.29 1.73
N GLU A 199 -9.14 -21.33 2.65
CA GLU A 199 -8.07 -22.34 2.65
C GLU A 199 -8.65 -23.76 2.80
N ASN A 200 -9.61 -23.95 3.70
CA ASN A 200 -10.27 -25.24 3.90
C ASN A 200 -11.11 -25.65 2.70
N LEU A 201 -11.79 -24.72 2.05
CA LEU A 201 -12.52 -24.98 0.80
C LEU A 201 -11.58 -25.35 -0.35
N ARG A 202 -10.43 -24.69 -0.47
CA ARG A 202 -9.42 -25.03 -1.46
C ARG A 202 -8.85 -26.42 -1.25
N LYS A 203 -8.45 -26.76 -0.01
CA LYS A 203 -7.95 -28.09 0.35
C LYS A 203 -8.98 -29.21 0.08
N LYS A 204 -10.27 -28.95 0.33
CA LYS A 204 -11.33 -29.91 -0.03
C LYS A 204 -11.41 -30.16 -1.53
N ARG A 205 -11.38 -29.10 -2.33
CA ARG A 205 -11.42 -29.22 -3.81
C ARG A 205 -10.18 -29.91 -4.40
N GLU A 206 -9.00 -29.73 -3.78
CA GLU A 206 -7.76 -30.38 -4.20
C GLU A 206 -7.75 -31.88 -3.84
N ASN A 207 -8.48 -32.31 -2.79
CA ASN A 207 -8.60 -33.71 -2.38
C ASN A 207 -9.75 -34.45 -3.10
N ASP A 208 -10.67 -33.74 -3.74
CA ASP A 208 -11.80 -34.30 -4.48
C ASP A 208 -11.51 -34.49 -5.98
N ASN A 209 -10.27 -34.15 -6.44
CA ASN A 209 -9.74 -34.40 -7.79
C ASN A 209 -8.60 -35.40 -7.77
#